data_cd00f1f6020e541b25b4f06f204a91e2
#
_entry.id   cd00f1f6020e541b25b4f06f204a91e2
#
_cell.length_a   1.000
_cell.length_b   1.000
_cell.length_c   1.000
_cell.angle_alpha   90.00
_cell.angle_beta   90.00
_cell.angle_gamma   90.00
#
_symmetry.space_group_name_H-M   'P 1'
#
loop_
_entity.id
_entity.type
_entity.pdbx_description
1 polymer ?
#
loop_
_entity_poly.entity_id
_entity_poly.type
_entity_poly.pdbx_seq_one_letter_code
_entity_poly.pdbx_strand_id
1 'polypeptide(L)'
;MKLYMDTETYSAVDLRKCGVYRYAEECDILLVTWAVEDGEVHCWDRTVTEEFPEQLKTDLKRCTEIWFHNALFDRAVLRLSGVLNL
;
A
#
# COMPACT_ATOMS: atom_id res chain seq x y z
N MET A 1 6.07 17.76 1.78
CA MET A 1 6.96 16.59 1.91
C MET A 1 6.42 15.44 1.08
N LYS A 2 7.28 14.59 0.62
CA LYS A 2 6.93 13.40 -0.17
C LYS A 2 6.89 12.17 0.73
N LEU A 3 5.87 11.34 0.56
CA LEU A 3 5.77 10.04 1.18
C LEU A 3 5.97 8.98 0.11
N TYR A 4 6.93 8.08 0.32
CA TYR A 4 7.20 6.95 -0.57
C TYR A 4 6.56 5.69 0.02
N MET A 5 5.79 4.96 -0.79
CA MET A 5 5.03 3.81 -0.32
C MET A 5 5.16 2.65 -1.30
N ASP A 6 5.15 1.44 -0.76
CA ASP A 6 5.16 0.20 -1.53
C ASP A 6 4.31 -0.85 -0.81
N THR A 7 3.80 -1.82 -1.56
CA THR A 7 2.97 -2.90 -1.01
C THR A 7 3.52 -4.27 -1.44
N GLU A 8 3.36 -5.26 -0.54
CA GLU A 8 3.54 -6.67 -0.84
C GLU A 8 2.17 -7.34 -0.74
N THR A 9 1.80 -8.12 -1.77
CA THR A 9 0.47 -8.72 -1.87
C THR A 9 0.53 -10.22 -2.16
N TYR A 10 -0.59 -10.91 -1.88
CA TYR A 10 -0.81 -12.28 -2.28
C TYR A 10 -2.22 -12.44 -2.83
N SER A 11 -2.37 -13.22 -3.89
CA SER A 11 -3.67 -13.61 -4.43
C SER A 11 -3.57 -15.00 -5.05
N ALA A 12 -4.66 -15.74 -4.98
CA ALA A 12 -4.80 -17.01 -5.71
C ALA A 12 -5.00 -16.78 -7.21
N VAL A 13 -5.30 -15.54 -7.63
CA VAL A 13 -5.51 -15.17 -9.02
C VAL A 13 -4.19 -14.75 -9.66
N ASP A 14 -3.89 -15.27 -10.86
CA ASP A 14 -2.66 -14.91 -11.56
C ASP A 14 -2.82 -13.54 -12.23
N LEU A 15 -2.01 -12.57 -11.79
CA LEU A 15 -2.01 -11.21 -12.31
C LEU A 15 -1.86 -11.16 -13.84
N ARG A 16 -1.01 -12.01 -14.40
CA ARG A 16 -0.76 -12.05 -15.85
C ARG A 16 -1.95 -12.53 -16.66
N LYS A 17 -2.88 -13.28 -16.03
CA LYS A 17 -4.07 -13.82 -16.68
C LYS A 17 -5.29 -12.94 -16.50
N CYS A 18 -5.42 -12.24 -15.36
CA CYS A 18 -6.64 -11.53 -15.02
C CYS A 18 -6.52 -10.00 -15.08
N GLY A 19 -5.28 -9.47 -15.14
CA GLY A 19 -5.04 -8.02 -15.10
C GLY A 19 -5.06 -7.43 -13.70
N VAL A 20 -4.66 -6.15 -13.61
CA VAL A 20 -4.42 -5.46 -12.34
C VAL A 20 -5.68 -5.33 -11.48
N TYR A 21 -6.79 -4.92 -12.06
CA TYR A 21 -7.99 -4.63 -11.27
C TYR A 21 -8.60 -5.87 -10.64
N ARG A 22 -8.69 -6.96 -11.39
CA ARG A 22 -9.22 -8.20 -10.86
C ARG A 22 -8.30 -8.78 -9.79
N TYR A 23 -6.99 -8.72 -10.01
CA TYR A 23 -6.02 -9.13 -9.00
C TYR A 23 -6.20 -8.30 -7.73
N ALA A 24 -6.31 -6.97 -7.86
CA ALA A 24 -6.47 -6.06 -6.74
C ALA A 24 -7.75 -6.31 -5.93
N GLU A 25 -8.84 -6.69 -6.59
CA GLU A 25 -10.10 -7.02 -5.92
C GLU A 25 -9.98 -8.27 -5.04
N GLU A 26 -9.15 -9.23 -5.43
CA GLU A 26 -9.05 -10.54 -4.79
C GLU A 26 -7.76 -10.75 -3.99
N CYS A 27 -6.85 -9.78 -4.00
CA CYS A 27 -5.58 -9.93 -3.29
C CYS A 27 -5.68 -9.54 -1.82
N ASP A 28 -4.78 -10.12 -1.02
CA ASP A 28 -4.52 -9.67 0.34
C ASP A 28 -3.25 -8.84 0.36
N ILE A 29 -3.30 -7.68 0.98
CA ILE A 29 -2.10 -6.89 1.23
C ILE A 29 -1.43 -7.44 2.48
N LEU A 30 -0.21 -7.94 2.32
CA LEU A 30 0.56 -8.53 3.41
C LEU A 30 1.39 -7.49 4.15
N LEU A 31 2.06 -6.62 3.41
CA LEU A 31 2.95 -5.60 3.95
C LEU A 31 2.69 -4.27 3.25
N VAL A 32 2.77 -3.19 4.03
CA VAL A 32 2.83 -1.82 3.51
C VAL A 32 4.07 -1.17 4.08
N THR A 33 4.97 -0.71 3.22
CA THR A 33 6.18 0.00 3.64
C THR A 33 6.11 1.44 3.19
N TRP A 34 6.63 2.35 4.01
CA TRP A 34 6.65 3.76 3.66
C TRP A 34 7.80 4.50 4.32
N ALA A 35 8.16 5.62 3.73
CA ALA A 35 9.15 6.54 4.28
C ALA A 35 8.77 7.98 3.90
N VAL A 36 9.03 8.92 4.78
CA VAL A 36 8.85 10.35 4.50
C VAL A 36 10.20 10.92 4.11
N GLU A 37 10.28 11.47 2.88
CA GLU A 37 11.53 12.00 2.31
C GLU A 37 12.66 10.96 2.39
N ASP A 38 13.82 11.35 2.95
CA ASP A 38 14.97 10.46 3.14
C ASP A 38 14.96 9.78 4.51
N GLY A 39 13.82 9.79 5.19
CA GLY A 39 13.69 9.30 6.55
C GLY A 39 13.71 7.78 6.67
N GLU A 40 13.46 7.33 7.89
CA GLU A 40 13.43 5.92 8.22
C GLU A 40 12.30 5.20 7.49
N VAL A 41 12.57 3.98 7.03
CA VAL A 41 11.57 3.12 6.41
C VAL A 41 10.76 2.42 7.51
N HIS A 42 9.45 2.60 7.45
CA HIS A 42 8.50 1.92 8.33
C HIS A 42 7.84 0.76 7.60
N CYS A 43 7.41 -0.24 8.35
CA CYS A 43 6.73 -1.41 7.79
C CYS A 43 5.49 -1.74 8.62
N TRP A 44 4.35 -1.87 7.95
CA TRP A 44 3.13 -2.41 8.53
C TRP A 44 2.96 -3.84 8.04
N ASP A 45 3.19 -4.79 8.94
CA ASP A 45 2.99 -6.21 8.66
C ASP A 45 1.55 -6.59 9.01
N ARG A 46 0.70 -6.69 8.00
CA ARG A 46 -0.73 -7.01 8.17
C ARG A 46 -0.97 -8.47 8.53
N THR A 47 0.04 -9.31 8.45
CA THR A 47 -0.05 -10.69 8.95
C THR A 47 0.04 -10.73 10.48
N VAL A 48 0.60 -9.69 11.10
CA VAL A 48 0.72 -9.55 12.55
C VAL A 48 -0.44 -8.75 13.12
N THR A 49 -0.80 -7.62 12.50
CA THR A 49 -1.92 -6.80 12.93
C THR A 49 -2.61 -6.12 11.75
N GLU A 50 -3.93 -6.11 11.75
CA GLU A 50 -4.73 -5.39 10.76
C GLU A 50 -5.01 -3.94 11.17
N GLU A 51 -4.59 -3.54 12.38
CA GLU A 51 -4.78 -2.18 12.86
C GLU A 51 -3.94 -1.19 12.06
N PHE A 52 -4.58 -0.15 11.52
CA PHE A 52 -3.93 0.88 10.72
C PHE A 52 -2.94 1.67 11.61
N PRO A 53 -1.65 1.75 11.22
CA PRO A 53 -0.65 2.39 12.07
C PRO A 53 -0.88 3.89 12.26
N GLU A 54 -0.78 4.35 13.51
CA GLU A 54 -0.90 5.77 13.82
C GLU A 54 0.19 6.60 13.14
N GLN A 55 1.41 6.07 13.05
CA GLN A 55 2.50 6.74 12.36
C GLN A 55 2.18 6.98 10.88
N LEU A 56 1.56 6.01 10.22
CA LEU A 56 1.14 6.16 8.82
C LEU A 56 0.06 7.22 8.68
N LYS A 57 -0.91 7.26 9.59
CA LYS A 57 -1.93 8.32 9.59
C LYS A 57 -1.30 9.71 9.71
N THR A 58 -0.36 9.86 10.62
CA THR A 58 0.36 11.12 10.84
C THR A 58 1.14 11.51 9.59
N ASP A 59 1.88 10.57 9.02
CA ASP A 59 2.71 10.83 7.85
C ASP A 59 1.86 11.17 6.61
N LEU A 60 0.72 10.53 6.42
CA LEU A 60 -0.20 10.85 5.33
C LEU A 60 -0.76 12.27 5.46
N LYS A 61 -1.05 12.73 6.66
CA LYS A 61 -1.58 14.08 6.90
C LYS A 61 -0.56 15.17 6.63
N ARG A 62 0.72 14.91 6.91
CA ARG A 62 1.78 15.91 6.77
C ARG A 62 2.41 15.95 5.40
N CYS A 63 2.18 14.95 4.55
CA CYS A 63 2.75 14.87 3.21
C CYS A 63 1.78 15.40 2.16
N THR A 64 2.30 16.11 1.18
CA THR A 64 1.52 16.69 0.07
C THR A 64 1.55 15.82 -1.18
N GLU A 65 2.50 14.89 -1.27
CA GLU A 65 2.67 13.98 -2.40
C GLU A 65 2.89 12.56 -1.90
N ILE A 66 2.30 11.58 -2.59
CA ILE A 66 2.53 10.16 -2.35
C ILE A 66 3.13 9.55 -3.62
N TRP A 67 4.28 8.92 -3.46
CA TRP A 67 5.00 8.27 -4.55
C TRP A 67 5.01 6.77 -4.34
N PHE A 68 4.67 6.01 -5.39
CA PHE A 68 4.64 4.56 -5.37
C PHE A 68 5.72 4.00 -6.29
N HIS A 69 6.24 2.82 -5.95
CA HIS A 69 7.15 2.09 -6.83
C HIS A 69 6.43 1.68 -8.12
N ASN A 70 5.20 1.18 -8.00
CA ASN A 70 4.32 0.88 -9.13
C ASN A 70 2.95 1.50 -8.85
N ALA A 71 2.78 2.78 -9.24
CA ALA A 71 1.62 3.56 -8.84
C ALA A 71 0.29 2.96 -9.30
N LEU A 72 0.21 2.44 -10.51
CA LEU A 72 -1.03 1.83 -11.02
C LEU A 72 -1.45 0.65 -10.17
N PHE A 73 -0.52 -0.25 -9.88
CA PHE A 73 -0.76 -1.45 -9.10
C PHE A 73 -1.02 -1.12 -7.62
N ASP A 74 -0.13 -0.36 -6.99
CA ASP A 74 -0.21 -0.05 -5.55
C ASP A 74 -1.48 0.71 -5.21
N ARG A 75 -1.85 1.70 -6.02
CA ARG A 75 -3.08 2.47 -5.80
C ARG A 75 -4.33 1.60 -5.96
N ALA A 76 -4.34 0.71 -6.95
CA ALA A 76 -5.45 -0.20 -7.18
C ALA A 76 -5.64 -1.16 -6.00
N VAL A 77 -4.58 -1.80 -5.52
CA VAL A 77 -4.69 -2.74 -4.40
C VAL A 77 -5.08 -2.04 -3.11
N LEU A 78 -4.55 -0.86 -2.81
CA LEU A 78 -4.89 -0.10 -1.61
C LEU A 78 -6.34 0.36 -1.62
N ARG A 79 -6.81 0.86 -2.75
CA ARG A 79 -8.18 1.37 -2.87
C ARG A 79 -9.22 0.24 -2.86
N LEU A 80 -9.01 -0.79 -3.68
CA LEU A 80 -10.00 -1.87 -3.83
C LEU A 80 -10.05 -2.80 -2.63
N SER A 81 -8.96 -2.93 -1.88
CA SER A 81 -8.94 -3.67 -0.62
C SER A 81 -9.61 -2.90 0.53
N GLY A 82 -9.84 -1.59 0.36
CA GLY A 82 -10.39 -0.74 1.41
C GLY A 82 -9.36 -0.30 2.46
N VAL A 83 -8.09 -0.65 2.28
CA VAL A 83 -7.04 -0.29 3.25
C VAL A 83 -6.76 1.21 3.25
N LEU A 84 -6.72 1.81 2.09
CA LEU A 84 -6.45 3.24 1.94
C LEU A 84 -7.21 3.76 0.72
N ASN A 85 -7.98 4.82 0.92
CA ASN A 85 -8.72 5.48 -0.15
C ASN A 85 -7.86 6.59 -0.76
N LEU A 86 -7.37 6.34 -1.95
CA LEU A 86 -6.49 7.26 -2.67
C LEU A 86 -7.15 7.85 -3.91
#